data_f321ef8b2ec1f1be88c1fccbf9fe9140
#
_entry.id   f321ef8b2ec1f1be88c1fccbf9fe9140
#
_cell.length_a   1.000
_cell.length_b   1.000
_cell.length_c   1.000
_cell.angle_alpha   90.00
_cell.angle_beta   90.00
_cell.angle_gamma   90.00
#
_symmetry.space_group_name_H-M   'P 1'
#
loop_
_entity.id
_entity.type
_entity.pdbx_description
1 polymer ?
#
loop_
_entity_poly.entity_id
_entity_poly.type
_entity_poly.pdbx_seq_one_letter_code
_entity_poly.pdbx_strand_id
1 'polypeptide(L)'
;MIRILFVCMGNICRSPLAEGVFEDHVRRAGLESEIEIDSAGTHAFYHEGEPPDHRAQESARSRGLDLSNQRSRMLHPEDCQNFDYILTMDEENYRKVSGICTSGAEIRPFLGYAPGPETEVPDPYYGGADGFAQALDLIERASEGLLAEVSERLANPRG
;
A
#
# COMPACT_ATOMS: atom_id res chain seq x y z
N MET A 1 18.68 1.30 -0.58
CA MET A 1 17.30 1.79 -0.42
C MET A 1 16.30 0.72 -0.88
N ILE A 2 15.27 0.51 -0.11
CA ILE A 2 14.20 -0.42 -0.48
C ILE A 2 12.99 0.41 -0.96
N ARG A 3 12.43 0.06 -2.10
CA ARG A 3 11.30 0.77 -2.71
C ARG A 3 10.06 -0.10 -2.71
N ILE A 4 8.97 0.43 -2.16
CA ILE A 4 7.72 -0.31 -1.96
C ILE A 4 6.56 0.44 -2.62
N LEU A 5 5.79 -0.27 -3.44
CA LEU A 5 4.62 0.27 -4.11
C LEU A 5 3.36 -0.46 -3.62
N PHE A 6 2.38 0.28 -3.14
CA PHE A 6 1.08 -0.28 -2.77
C PHE A 6 0.11 -0.10 -3.94
N VAL A 7 -0.63 -1.15 -4.28
CA VAL A 7 -1.52 -1.13 -5.44
C VAL A 7 -2.94 -1.58 -5.05
N CYS A 8 -3.92 -0.78 -5.43
CA CYS A 8 -5.33 -1.16 -5.39
C CYS A 8 -5.96 -0.87 -6.76
N MET A 9 -7.27 -0.82 -6.86
CA MET A 9 -7.93 -0.57 -8.15
C MET A 9 -7.82 0.89 -8.58
N GLY A 10 -8.38 1.81 -7.78
CA GLY A 10 -8.50 3.22 -8.14
C GLY A 10 -7.42 4.14 -7.60
N ASN A 11 -6.59 3.66 -6.69
CA ASN A 11 -5.57 4.47 -6.01
C ASN A 11 -6.16 5.70 -5.29
N ILE A 12 -7.35 5.55 -4.73
CA ILE A 12 -8.01 6.63 -3.97
C ILE A 12 -8.41 6.21 -2.55
N CYS A 13 -8.46 4.92 -2.22
CA CYS A 13 -8.84 4.44 -0.89
C CYS A 13 -7.77 3.57 -0.24
N ARG A 14 -7.70 2.30 -0.62
CA ARG A 14 -6.87 1.30 0.08
C ARG A 14 -5.37 1.54 -0.04
N SER A 15 -4.86 1.75 -1.24
CA SER A 15 -3.43 1.96 -1.41
C SER A 15 -2.96 3.30 -0.83
N PRO A 16 -3.73 4.41 -0.91
CA PRO A 16 -3.36 5.62 -0.19
C PRO A 16 -3.31 5.44 1.34
N LEU A 17 -4.26 4.68 1.90
CA LEU A 17 -4.26 4.38 3.33
C LEU A 17 -3.02 3.56 3.70
N ALA A 18 -2.70 2.53 2.91
CA ALA A 18 -1.52 1.70 3.15
C ALA A 18 -0.24 2.53 3.07
N GLU A 19 -0.14 3.39 2.08
CA GLU A 19 1.01 4.28 1.93
C GLU A 19 1.17 5.18 3.16
N GLY A 20 0.10 5.83 3.59
CA GLY A 20 0.14 6.73 4.75
C GLY A 20 0.46 6.02 6.05
N VAL A 21 -0.17 4.87 6.29
CA VAL A 21 0.06 4.08 7.52
C VAL A 21 1.50 3.57 7.55
N PHE A 22 1.96 2.99 6.44
CA PHE A 22 3.30 2.43 6.41
C PHE A 22 4.38 3.52 6.50
N GLU A 23 4.17 4.68 5.88
CA GLU A 23 5.08 5.82 6.04
C GLU A 23 5.23 6.22 7.51
N ASP A 24 4.13 6.21 8.26
CA ASP A 24 4.15 6.53 9.68
C ASP A 24 4.96 5.50 10.48
N HIS A 25 4.77 4.21 10.18
CA HIS A 25 5.56 3.14 10.81
C HIS A 25 7.04 3.29 10.51
N VAL A 26 7.40 3.58 9.27
CA VAL A 26 8.78 3.77 8.83
C VAL A 26 9.43 4.97 9.52
N ARG A 27 8.70 6.08 9.62
CA ARG A 27 9.19 7.29 10.27
C ARG A 27 9.43 7.06 11.75
N ARG A 28 8.50 6.39 12.43
CA ARG A 28 8.65 6.07 13.86
C ARG A 28 9.82 5.12 14.13
N ALA A 29 10.18 4.31 13.14
CA ALA A 29 11.34 3.42 13.23
C ALA A 29 12.65 4.10 12.82
N GLY A 30 12.61 5.35 12.35
CA GLY A 30 13.81 6.07 11.93
C GLY A 30 14.39 5.59 10.60
N LEU A 31 13.55 4.98 9.74
CA LEU A 31 14.01 4.36 8.49
C LEU A 31 13.60 5.13 7.23
N GLU A 32 13.08 6.36 7.38
CA GLU A 32 12.56 7.14 6.25
C GLU A 32 13.61 7.44 5.17
N SER A 33 14.89 7.45 5.51
CA SER A 33 15.96 7.66 4.53
C SER A 33 16.34 6.38 3.78
N GLU A 34 15.86 5.22 4.22
CA GLU A 34 16.24 3.93 3.66
C GLU A 34 15.08 3.21 2.96
N ILE A 35 13.86 3.73 3.08
CA ILE A 35 12.66 3.12 2.48
C ILE A 35 11.90 4.19 1.72
N GLU A 36 11.66 3.94 0.43
CA GLU A 36 10.86 4.80 -0.42
C GLU A 36 9.49 4.14 -0.63
N ILE A 37 8.41 4.90 -0.50
CA ILE A 37 7.05 4.38 -0.51
C ILE A 37 6.21 5.19 -1.50
N ASP A 38 5.41 4.48 -2.30
CA ASP A 38 4.48 5.10 -3.23
C ASP A 38 3.24 4.22 -3.38
N SER A 39 2.26 4.69 -4.12
CA SER A 39 1.05 3.91 -4.42
C SER A 39 0.58 4.18 -5.84
N ALA A 40 -0.18 3.23 -6.40
CA ALA A 40 -0.72 3.31 -7.76
C ALA A 40 -1.99 2.49 -7.87
N GLY A 41 -2.72 2.62 -8.97
CA GLY A 41 -3.93 1.85 -9.22
C GLY A 41 -3.90 1.11 -10.54
N THR A 42 -4.50 -0.08 -10.57
CA THR A 42 -4.61 -0.86 -11.79
C THR A 42 -5.62 -0.23 -12.78
N HIS A 43 -6.60 0.51 -12.25
CA HIS A 43 -7.64 1.16 -13.04
C HIS A 43 -7.83 2.61 -12.57
N ALA A 44 -6.72 3.32 -12.31
CA ALA A 44 -6.75 4.67 -11.76
C ALA A 44 -6.96 5.77 -12.81
N PHE A 45 -7.18 5.41 -14.08
CA PHE A 45 -7.29 6.40 -15.16
C PHE A 45 -8.47 7.37 -14.97
N TYR A 46 -9.52 6.95 -14.25
CA TYR A 46 -10.64 7.85 -13.94
C TYR A 46 -10.33 8.86 -12.83
N HIS A 47 -9.31 8.59 -12.02
CA HIS A 47 -8.98 9.39 -10.84
C HIS A 47 -7.59 10.01 -10.91
N GLU A 48 -6.90 9.85 -12.02
CA GLU A 48 -5.50 10.27 -12.13
C GLU A 48 -5.35 11.76 -11.80
N GLY A 49 -4.40 12.05 -10.89
CA GLY A 49 -4.17 13.40 -10.41
C GLY A 49 -5.08 13.84 -9.27
N GLU A 50 -6.08 13.04 -8.91
CA GLU A 50 -6.98 13.36 -7.81
C GLU A 50 -6.36 13.03 -6.46
N PRO A 51 -6.73 13.74 -5.39
CA PRO A 51 -6.35 13.34 -4.04
C PRO A 51 -7.12 12.08 -3.62
N PRO A 52 -6.71 11.43 -2.53
CA PRO A 52 -7.46 10.29 -2.00
C PRO A 52 -8.92 10.64 -1.70
N ASP A 53 -9.78 9.64 -1.74
CA ASP A 53 -11.19 9.77 -1.40
C ASP A 53 -11.34 10.50 -0.06
N HIS A 54 -12.32 11.40 0.01
CA HIS A 54 -12.56 12.22 1.20
C HIS A 54 -12.73 11.38 2.47
N ARG A 55 -13.42 10.25 2.37
CA ARG A 55 -13.66 9.36 3.51
C ARG A 55 -12.37 8.67 3.95
N ALA A 56 -11.49 8.33 2.98
CA ALA A 56 -10.18 7.77 3.31
C ALA A 56 -9.35 8.80 4.06
N GLN A 57 -9.36 10.05 3.63
CA GLN A 57 -8.65 11.11 4.30
C GLN A 57 -9.18 11.35 5.72
N GLU A 58 -10.52 11.33 5.91
CA GLU A 58 -11.14 11.48 7.22
C GLU A 58 -10.73 10.35 8.16
N SER A 59 -10.81 9.11 7.69
CA SER A 59 -10.40 7.94 8.47
C SER A 59 -8.94 8.02 8.90
N ALA A 60 -8.07 8.44 7.99
CA ALA A 60 -6.65 8.62 8.29
C ALA A 60 -6.45 9.72 9.34
N ARG A 61 -7.14 10.86 9.20
CA ARG A 61 -7.04 11.96 10.17
C ARG A 61 -7.46 11.54 11.57
N SER A 62 -8.46 10.67 11.68
CA SER A 62 -8.91 10.16 12.98
C SER A 62 -7.81 9.38 13.72
N ARG A 63 -6.79 8.94 12.98
CA ARG A 63 -5.63 8.24 13.55
C ARG A 63 -4.33 9.07 13.46
N GLY A 64 -4.46 10.37 13.20
CA GLY A 64 -3.32 11.27 13.17
C GLY A 64 -2.52 11.28 11.89
N LEU A 65 -3.10 10.77 10.79
CA LEU A 65 -2.41 10.70 9.51
C LEU A 65 -3.00 11.68 8.50
N ASP A 66 -2.14 12.27 7.66
CA ASP A 66 -2.53 13.22 6.62
C ASP A 66 -2.19 12.63 5.24
N LEU A 67 -3.22 12.36 4.44
CA LEU A 67 -3.08 11.83 3.09
C LEU A 67 -3.23 12.91 2.01
N SER A 68 -3.41 14.18 2.42
CA SER A 68 -3.82 15.23 1.49
C SER A 68 -2.82 15.53 0.36
N ASN A 69 -1.56 15.19 0.55
CA ASN A 69 -0.51 15.42 -0.47
C ASN A 69 -0.37 14.30 -1.48
N GLN A 70 -1.05 13.18 -1.27
CA GLN A 70 -1.02 12.08 -2.22
C GLN A 70 -1.86 12.38 -3.45
N ARG A 71 -1.47 11.80 -4.60
CA ARG A 71 -2.23 11.94 -5.85
C ARG A 71 -2.33 10.59 -6.53
N SER A 72 -3.52 10.27 -7.03
CA SER A 72 -3.78 9.03 -7.75
C SER A 72 -2.98 8.98 -9.05
N ARG A 73 -2.43 7.81 -9.36
CA ARG A 73 -1.75 7.55 -10.63
C ARG A 73 -1.97 6.11 -11.08
N MET A 74 -1.84 5.90 -12.39
CA MET A 74 -1.88 4.55 -12.95
C MET A 74 -0.60 3.79 -12.63
N LEU A 75 -0.76 2.48 -12.47
CA LEU A 75 0.37 1.56 -12.47
C LEU A 75 0.99 1.56 -13.88
N HIS A 76 2.31 1.71 -13.95
CA HIS A 76 3.06 1.66 -15.21
C HIS A 76 3.93 0.41 -15.27
N PRO A 77 4.19 -0.14 -16.48
CA PRO A 77 5.09 -1.29 -16.60
C PRO A 77 6.48 -1.05 -15.99
N GLU A 78 6.98 0.18 -16.02
CA GLU A 78 8.26 0.55 -15.43
C GLU A 78 8.28 0.35 -13.92
N ASP A 79 7.14 0.39 -13.25
CA ASP A 79 7.04 0.15 -11.82
C ASP A 79 7.58 -1.23 -11.44
N CYS A 80 7.44 -2.20 -12.33
CA CYS A 80 7.95 -3.55 -12.12
C CYS A 80 9.47 -3.58 -11.90
N GLN A 81 10.18 -2.65 -12.49
CA GLN A 81 11.64 -2.55 -12.37
C GLN A 81 12.07 -1.51 -11.33
N ASN A 82 11.23 -0.51 -11.09
CA ASN A 82 11.56 0.60 -10.20
C ASN A 82 11.35 0.29 -8.72
N PHE A 83 10.56 -0.73 -8.41
CA PHE A 83 10.25 -1.09 -7.02
C PHE A 83 10.76 -2.48 -6.68
N ASP A 84 11.13 -2.67 -5.42
CA ASP A 84 11.54 -3.96 -4.90
C ASP A 84 10.35 -4.83 -4.52
N TYR A 85 9.29 -4.18 -4.00
CA TYR A 85 8.04 -4.82 -3.62
C TYR A 85 6.88 -4.11 -4.29
N ILE A 86 5.94 -4.89 -4.81
CA ILE A 86 4.63 -4.39 -5.22
C ILE A 86 3.59 -5.17 -4.40
N LEU A 87 2.89 -4.47 -3.53
CA LEU A 87 1.98 -5.08 -2.55
C LEU A 87 0.54 -4.76 -2.92
N THR A 88 -0.24 -5.80 -3.09
CA THR A 88 -1.61 -5.71 -3.61
C THR A 88 -2.64 -5.86 -2.49
N MET A 89 -3.82 -5.28 -2.70
CA MET A 89 -4.87 -5.24 -1.68
C MET A 89 -5.85 -6.41 -1.78
N ASP A 90 -6.05 -6.95 -2.99
CA ASP A 90 -6.95 -8.07 -3.21
C ASP A 90 -6.45 -8.96 -4.35
N GLU A 91 -7.15 -10.07 -4.57
CA GLU A 91 -6.78 -11.04 -5.59
C GLU A 91 -6.85 -10.46 -7.01
N GLU A 92 -7.80 -9.57 -7.26
CA GLU A 92 -7.94 -8.95 -8.57
C GLU A 92 -6.74 -8.06 -8.89
N ASN A 93 -6.32 -7.23 -7.93
CA ASN A 93 -5.10 -6.42 -8.09
C ASN A 93 -3.88 -7.33 -8.31
N TYR A 94 -3.80 -8.39 -7.54
CA TYR A 94 -2.68 -9.33 -7.64
C TYR A 94 -2.57 -9.93 -9.04
N ARG A 95 -3.68 -10.38 -9.60
CA ARG A 95 -3.69 -10.96 -10.95
C ARG A 95 -3.29 -9.94 -12.01
N LYS A 96 -3.81 -8.71 -11.90
CA LYS A 96 -3.49 -7.64 -12.85
C LYS A 96 -2.01 -7.29 -12.82
N VAL A 97 -1.46 -7.10 -11.62
CA VAL A 97 -0.03 -6.77 -11.46
C VAL A 97 0.84 -7.92 -11.95
N SER A 98 0.49 -9.15 -11.60
CA SER A 98 1.24 -10.33 -12.02
C SER A 98 1.25 -10.50 -13.54
N GLY A 99 0.16 -10.11 -14.21
CA GLY A 99 0.08 -10.14 -15.66
C GLY A 99 0.94 -9.08 -16.34
N ILE A 100 1.19 -7.96 -15.67
CA ILE A 100 2.01 -6.87 -16.19
C ILE A 100 3.49 -7.09 -15.85
N CYS A 101 3.77 -7.51 -14.60
CA CYS A 101 5.12 -7.67 -14.07
C CYS A 101 5.54 -9.14 -14.11
N THR A 102 6.31 -9.51 -15.13
CA THR A 102 6.84 -10.88 -15.26
C THR A 102 8.25 -11.01 -14.70
N SER A 103 8.88 -9.89 -14.35
CA SER A 103 10.23 -9.86 -13.75
C SER A 103 10.37 -8.58 -12.95
N GLY A 104 11.41 -8.50 -12.12
CA GLY A 104 11.69 -7.32 -11.31
C GLY A 104 11.12 -7.42 -9.91
N ALA A 105 10.19 -6.53 -9.56
CA ALA A 105 9.62 -6.45 -8.22
C ALA A 105 9.04 -7.76 -7.72
N GLU A 106 9.14 -7.99 -6.42
CA GLU A 106 8.48 -9.08 -5.74
C GLU A 106 7.02 -8.68 -5.50
N ILE A 107 6.09 -9.44 -6.08
CA ILE A 107 4.65 -9.13 -6.00
C ILE A 107 4.03 -10.02 -4.94
N ARG A 108 3.40 -9.41 -3.92
CA ARG A 108 2.77 -10.14 -2.82
C ARG A 108 1.49 -9.48 -2.37
N PRO A 109 0.52 -10.26 -1.89
CA PRO A 109 -0.63 -9.68 -1.18
C PRO A 109 -0.15 -9.00 0.10
N PHE A 110 -0.59 -7.77 0.33
CA PHE A 110 -0.18 -7.01 1.50
C PHE A 110 -0.58 -7.72 2.81
N LEU A 111 -1.78 -8.30 2.85
CA LEU A 111 -2.25 -9.00 4.05
C LEU A 111 -1.52 -10.30 4.33
N GLY A 112 -0.64 -10.74 3.43
CA GLY A 112 0.27 -11.83 3.73
C GLY A 112 1.22 -11.53 4.88
N TYR A 113 1.40 -10.26 5.23
CA TYR A 113 2.23 -9.83 6.36
C TYR A 113 1.46 -9.74 7.67
N ALA A 114 0.14 -9.85 7.65
CA ALA A 114 -0.69 -9.77 8.85
C ALA A 114 -1.04 -11.17 9.34
N PRO A 115 -1.01 -11.42 10.66
CA PRO A 115 -1.55 -12.66 11.19
C PRO A 115 -3.08 -12.65 11.11
N GLY A 116 -3.68 -13.80 10.85
CA GLY A 116 -5.13 -13.94 10.82
C GLY A 116 -5.62 -14.55 9.51
N PRO A 117 -6.93 -14.80 9.42
CA PRO A 117 -7.52 -15.48 8.27
C PRO A 117 -7.77 -14.57 7.06
N GLU A 118 -7.73 -13.25 7.23
CA GLU A 118 -8.01 -12.30 6.16
C GLU A 118 -6.88 -12.31 5.12
N THR A 119 -7.24 -12.44 3.85
CA THR A 119 -6.29 -12.46 2.74
C THR A 119 -6.37 -11.20 1.87
N GLU A 120 -7.42 -10.41 2.06
CA GLU A 120 -7.66 -9.21 1.26
C GLU A 120 -8.07 -8.04 2.14
N VAL A 121 -7.65 -6.83 1.74
CA VAL A 121 -8.20 -5.60 2.31
C VAL A 121 -9.52 -5.32 1.57
N PRO A 122 -10.67 -5.36 2.26
CA PRO A 122 -11.95 -5.12 1.58
C PRO A 122 -11.97 -3.71 0.99
N ASP A 123 -12.66 -3.56 -0.15
CA ASP A 123 -12.80 -2.24 -0.78
C ASP A 123 -13.85 -1.43 -0.01
N PRO A 124 -13.44 -0.37 0.71
CA PRO A 124 -14.39 0.40 1.51
C PRO A 124 -15.16 1.44 0.70
N TYR A 125 -14.89 1.56 -0.60
CA TYR A 125 -15.49 2.60 -1.45
C TYR A 125 -17.02 2.57 -1.41
N TYR A 126 -17.60 1.36 -1.43
CA TYR A 126 -19.05 1.17 -1.41
C TYR A 126 -19.62 0.94 -0.02
N GLY A 127 -18.78 0.96 1.02
CA GLY A 127 -19.19 0.76 2.39
C GLY A 127 -19.32 2.07 3.15
N GLY A 128 -19.70 1.97 4.41
CA GLY A 128 -19.77 3.11 5.32
C GLY A 128 -18.46 3.33 6.08
N ALA A 129 -18.55 4.16 7.13
CA ALA A 129 -17.39 4.48 7.98
C ALA A 129 -16.74 3.24 8.59
N ASP A 130 -17.53 2.22 8.93
CA ASP A 130 -17.04 0.97 9.51
C ASP A 130 -16.12 0.22 8.53
N GLY A 131 -16.41 0.31 7.23
CA GLY A 131 -15.57 -0.31 6.20
C GLY A 131 -14.18 0.30 6.15
N PHE A 132 -14.08 1.62 6.28
CA PHE A 132 -12.79 2.31 6.34
C PHE A 132 -12.02 1.96 7.61
N ALA A 133 -12.70 1.91 8.75
CA ALA A 133 -12.06 1.53 10.02
C ALA A 133 -11.53 0.09 9.95
N GLN A 134 -12.29 -0.83 9.39
CA GLN A 134 -11.88 -2.21 9.22
C GLN A 134 -10.66 -2.33 8.30
N ALA A 135 -10.69 -1.61 7.18
CA ALA A 135 -9.56 -1.59 6.25
C ALA A 135 -8.29 -1.07 6.93
N LEU A 136 -8.42 0.01 7.72
CA LEU A 136 -7.29 0.57 8.47
C LEU A 136 -6.72 -0.41 9.48
N ASP A 137 -7.56 -1.13 10.21
CA ASP A 137 -7.09 -2.11 11.19
C ASP A 137 -6.28 -3.22 10.52
N LEU A 138 -6.74 -3.70 9.36
CA LEU A 138 -6.01 -4.72 8.60
C LEU A 138 -4.68 -4.16 8.06
N ILE A 139 -4.70 -2.95 7.54
CA ILE A 139 -3.51 -2.27 7.02
C ILE A 139 -2.47 -2.05 8.13
N GLU A 140 -2.92 -1.65 9.33
CA GLU A 140 -2.01 -1.49 10.48
C GLU A 140 -1.30 -2.80 10.82
N ARG A 141 -2.04 -3.89 10.88
CA ARG A 141 -1.45 -5.19 11.20
C ARG A 141 -0.46 -5.66 10.15
N ALA A 142 -0.82 -5.48 8.87
CA ALA A 142 0.07 -5.84 7.77
C ALA A 142 1.31 -4.94 7.74
N SER A 143 1.16 -3.67 8.09
CA SER A 143 2.29 -2.73 8.14
C SER A 143 3.32 -3.14 9.18
N GLU A 144 2.89 -3.64 10.34
CA GLU A 144 3.79 -4.13 11.37
C GLU A 144 4.64 -5.30 10.84
N GLY A 145 4.00 -6.27 10.18
CA GLY A 145 4.69 -7.42 9.61
C GLY A 145 5.64 -7.06 8.48
N LEU A 146 5.21 -6.14 7.62
CA LEU A 146 6.06 -5.66 6.53
C LEU A 146 7.28 -4.92 7.06
N LEU A 147 7.09 -4.06 8.06
CA LEU A 147 8.20 -3.33 8.64
C LEU A 147 9.24 -4.28 9.25
N ALA A 148 8.78 -5.35 9.91
CA ALA A 148 9.69 -6.34 10.47
C ALA A 148 10.54 -7.01 9.38
N GLU A 149 9.93 -7.42 8.28
CA GLU A 149 10.64 -8.03 7.16
C GLU A 149 11.64 -7.08 6.51
N VAL A 150 11.21 -5.85 6.23
CA VAL A 150 12.05 -4.85 5.56
C VAL A 150 13.21 -4.42 6.47
N SER A 151 12.96 -4.27 7.76
CA SER A 151 14.00 -3.95 8.74
C SER A 151 15.07 -5.04 8.78
N GLU A 152 14.65 -6.30 8.76
CA GLU A 152 15.57 -7.42 8.73
C GLU A 152 16.39 -7.43 7.44
N ARG A 153 15.75 -7.16 6.31
CA ARG A 153 16.43 -7.10 5.01
C ARG A 153 17.48 -5.98 4.98
N LEU A 154 17.18 -4.83 5.58
CA LEU A 154 18.13 -3.70 5.67
C LEU A 154 19.32 -4.03 6.57
N ALA A 155 19.08 -4.79 7.66
CA ALA A 155 20.13 -5.21 8.57
C ALA A 155 21.02 -6.32 7.98
N ASN A 156 20.45 -7.13 7.05
CA ASN A 156 21.12 -8.29 6.46
C ASN A 156 20.96 -8.26 4.92
N PRO A 157 21.61 -7.32 4.22
CA PRO A 157 21.37 -7.13 2.79
C PRO A 157 21.76 -8.30 1.90
N ARG A 158 22.46 -9.30 2.43
CA ARG A 158 22.84 -10.51 1.68
C ARG A 158 21.96 -11.72 1.99
N GLY A 159 21.02 -11.53 2.89
CA GLY A 159 20.12 -12.60 3.32
C GLY A 159 19.04 -12.91 2.32
#